data_d8b99098f66dd7ab800f669ab14f43fd
#
_entry.id   d8b99098f66dd7ab800f669ab14f43fd
#
_cell.length_a   1.000
_cell.length_b   1.000
_cell.length_c   1.000
_cell.angle_alpha   90.00
_cell.angle_beta   90.00
_cell.angle_gamma   90.00
#
_symmetry.space_group_name_H-M   'P 1'
#
loop_
_entity.id
_entity.type
_entity.pdbx_description
1 polymer ?
#
loop_
_entity_poly.entity_id
_entity_poly.type
_entity_poly.pdbx_seq_one_letter_code
_entity_poly.pdbx_strand_id
1 'polypeptide(L)'
;MTQAVILHPCAAAPLRSKAGPRGTVGAALFLGCLFLSCAGPLQSQAARPVNPAGATAPQATLARHYQDGEKIAYTISCFNQGRAKTTAYEARAEGVVRKDASGVFVEDLTWADLNVNDEQVRLSAASRAFREPLSLAQGAKLSLPDLSSVQAALLDPISDLLAFYADLKIAMNQHTLTRAGDHAYVAYGAPISWADGKHVILGQDAVDFDVTLQSIDPATQIATVVVRHVPPAQPQIKLPASWMSERVGNTANNWVQVEKTPYGKYIAGVGQETFEVRIRIAAATGRIVSATLDNPVAVVERACTDAALTACGAPERYTLGRQITLRADPTPALAPALAPAR
;
A
#
# COMPACT_ATOMS: atom_id res chain seq x y z
N MET A 1 4.69 20.38 -2.03
CA MET A 1 3.81 19.65 -2.97
C MET A 1 4.29 18.21 -2.99
N THR A 2 3.65 17.34 -2.27
CA THR A 2 4.07 15.94 -2.13
C THR A 2 3.14 15.10 -2.99
N GLN A 3 3.64 14.60 -4.12
CA GLN A 3 2.94 13.57 -4.88
C GLN A 3 3.16 12.25 -4.16
N ALA A 4 2.11 11.69 -3.64
CA ALA A 4 2.14 10.31 -3.21
C ALA A 4 1.70 9.43 -4.38
N VAL A 5 2.46 8.41 -4.61
CA VAL A 5 2.14 7.37 -5.59
C VAL A 5 1.28 6.34 -4.85
N ILE A 6 0.00 6.32 -5.13
CA ILE A 6 -0.85 5.19 -4.72
C ILE A 6 -0.57 4.08 -5.73
N LEU A 7 0.21 3.11 -5.34
CA LEU A 7 0.32 1.85 -6.04
C LEU A 7 -0.73 0.91 -5.44
N HIS A 8 -1.96 0.95 -5.97
CA HIS A 8 -2.90 -0.11 -5.64
C HIS A 8 -2.57 -1.36 -6.43
N PRO A 9 -2.75 -2.53 -5.80
CA PRO A 9 -2.34 -3.79 -6.37
C PRO A 9 -3.02 -4.02 -7.71
N CYS A 10 -2.25 -4.43 -8.68
CA CYS A 10 -2.80 -5.12 -9.83
C CYS A 10 -3.70 -6.25 -9.31
N ALA A 11 -5.00 -6.16 -9.56
CA ALA A 11 -5.85 -7.33 -9.46
C ALA A 11 -5.16 -8.42 -10.27
N ALA A 12 -4.81 -9.52 -9.63
CA ALA A 12 -4.10 -10.62 -10.26
C ALA A 12 -4.90 -11.06 -11.48
N ALA A 13 -4.44 -10.69 -12.67
CA ALA A 13 -5.00 -11.19 -13.90
C ALA A 13 -4.87 -12.71 -13.87
N PRO A 14 -5.91 -13.49 -14.18
CA PRO A 14 -5.84 -14.94 -14.15
C PRO A 14 -4.84 -15.40 -15.21
N LEU A 15 -3.65 -15.82 -14.79
CA LEU A 15 -2.73 -16.56 -15.65
C LEU A 15 -3.38 -17.88 -16.01
N ARG A 16 -4.04 -17.92 -17.18
CA ARG A 16 -4.51 -19.18 -17.77
C ARG A 16 -3.30 -19.98 -18.22
N SER A 17 -2.94 -20.99 -17.46
CA SER A 17 -2.06 -22.06 -17.91
C SER A 17 -2.78 -22.86 -18.99
N LYS A 18 -2.37 -22.74 -20.24
CA LYS A 18 -2.48 -23.77 -21.25
C LYS A 18 -1.11 -23.95 -21.87
N ALA A 19 -0.59 -25.16 -21.69
CA ALA A 19 0.60 -25.62 -22.35
C ALA A 19 0.42 -25.56 -23.88
N GLY A 20 1.30 -24.81 -24.54
CA GLY A 20 1.47 -24.77 -25.99
C GLY A 20 2.85 -24.18 -26.28
N PRO A 21 3.52 -24.56 -27.40
CA PRO A 21 4.96 -24.49 -27.53
C PRO A 21 5.48 -23.08 -27.76
N ARG A 22 6.58 -22.80 -27.09
CA ARG A 22 7.61 -21.77 -27.29
C ARG A 22 7.26 -20.58 -28.21
N GLY A 23 6.80 -19.50 -27.60
CA GLY A 23 6.84 -18.16 -28.15
C GLY A 23 7.34 -17.24 -27.06
N THR A 24 8.39 -16.50 -27.36
CA THR A 24 8.98 -15.46 -26.51
C THR A 24 7.90 -14.47 -26.09
N VAL A 25 7.47 -14.54 -24.84
CA VAL A 25 6.56 -13.57 -24.24
C VAL A 25 7.42 -12.43 -23.69
N GLY A 26 7.43 -11.33 -24.43
CA GLY A 26 7.93 -10.05 -23.92
C GLY A 26 7.02 -9.60 -22.79
N ALA A 27 7.59 -9.48 -21.61
CA ALA A 27 6.93 -8.85 -20.46
C ALA A 27 6.69 -7.37 -20.81
N ALA A 28 5.46 -7.01 -21.12
CA ALA A 28 5.06 -5.62 -21.25
C ALA A 28 4.84 -5.04 -19.85
N LEU A 29 5.86 -4.38 -19.32
CA LEU A 29 5.75 -3.51 -18.16
C LEU A 29 4.91 -2.29 -18.56
N PHE A 30 3.77 -2.09 -17.92
CA PHE A 30 2.98 -0.88 -18.06
C PHE A 30 3.38 0.15 -17.01
N LEU A 31 4.23 1.09 -17.45
CA LEU A 31 4.47 2.35 -16.76
C LEU A 31 3.54 3.41 -17.35
N GLY A 32 2.48 3.73 -16.63
CA GLY A 32 1.64 4.88 -16.92
C GLY A 32 1.74 5.90 -15.79
N CYS A 33 2.77 6.75 -15.80
CA CYS A 33 2.82 7.92 -14.92
C CYS A 33 2.10 9.10 -15.59
N LEU A 34 0.92 9.46 -15.10
CA LEU A 34 0.33 10.76 -15.39
C LEU A 34 0.48 11.65 -14.15
N PHE A 35 1.26 12.73 -14.31
CA PHE A 35 1.43 13.77 -13.31
C PHE A 35 0.34 14.81 -13.46
N LEU A 36 -0.55 14.93 -12.50
CA LEU A 36 -1.38 16.13 -12.36
C LEU A 36 -1.12 16.77 -11.01
N SER A 37 -0.63 18.01 -11.08
CA SER A 37 -0.40 18.86 -9.92
C SER A 37 -1.68 19.63 -9.63
N CYS A 38 -2.32 19.39 -8.50
CA CYS A 38 -3.30 20.30 -7.93
C CYS A 38 -2.88 20.67 -6.52
N ALA A 39 -2.51 21.93 -6.35
CA ALA A 39 -2.24 22.53 -5.05
C ALA A 39 -3.53 23.15 -4.53
N GLY A 40 -4.10 22.60 -3.48
CA GLY A 40 -5.13 23.23 -2.66
C GLY A 40 -4.62 23.43 -1.23
N PRO A 41 -4.98 24.52 -0.55
CA PRO A 41 -4.52 24.75 0.81
C PRO A 41 -5.23 23.83 1.79
N LEU A 42 -4.44 23.12 2.61
CA LEU A 42 -4.90 22.30 3.72
C LEU A 42 -5.50 23.17 4.82
N GLN A 43 -6.80 23.12 5.01
CA GLN A 43 -7.45 23.62 6.21
C GLN A 43 -7.69 22.44 7.16
N SER A 44 -6.82 22.35 8.17
CA SER A 44 -7.00 21.43 9.30
C SER A 44 -7.88 22.13 10.35
N GLN A 45 -9.10 21.66 10.53
CA GLN A 45 -9.91 22.02 11.69
C GLN A 45 -9.87 20.89 12.72
N ALA A 46 -9.07 21.08 13.77
CA ALA A 46 -9.04 20.20 14.92
C ALA A 46 -9.95 20.74 16.02
N ALA A 47 -11.04 20.04 16.33
CA ALA A 47 -11.82 20.27 17.54
C ALA A 47 -11.15 19.53 18.71
N ARG A 48 -10.70 20.27 19.74
CA ARG A 48 -10.09 19.72 20.96
C ARG A 48 -11.16 19.43 22.02
N PRO A 49 -11.25 18.22 22.58
CA PRO A 49 -11.90 18.02 23.86
C PRO A 49 -10.98 18.51 25.00
N VAL A 50 -11.55 19.29 25.93
CA VAL A 50 -10.85 19.77 27.13
C VAL A 50 -10.92 18.67 28.20
N ASN A 51 -9.76 18.13 28.57
CA ASN A 51 -9.64 17.15 29.66
C ASN A 51 -9.17 17.85 30.97
N PRO A 52 -9.70 17.47 32.15
CA PRO A 52 -9.30 18.06 33.42
C PRO A 52 -7.90 17.60 33.85
N ALA A 53 -7.21 18.51 34.50
CA ALA A 53 -5.83 18.41 34.95
C ALA A 53 -5.56 17.24 35.90
N GLY A 54 -4.48 16.46 35.65
CA GLY A 54 -3.88 15.58 36.66
C GLY A 54 -3.15 14.39 36.08
N ALA A 55 -2.23 14.30 35.44
CA ALA A 55 -1.19 13.44 34.90
C ALA A 55 -0.98 13.77 33.43
N THR A 56 0.20 14.21 33.09
CA THR A 56 0.54 14.48 31.67
C THR A 56 0.40 13.16 30.92
N ALA A 57 -0.66 13.04 30.12
CA ALA A 57 -0.85 11.84 29.29
C ALA A 57 0.40 11.64 28.41
N PRO A 58 0.84 10.40 28.19
CA PRO A 58 1.99 10.13 27.35
C PRO A 58 1.78 10.73 25.96
N GLN A 59 2.82 11.39 25.46
CA GLN A 59 2.83 11.99 24.12
C GLN A 59 3.73 11.17 23.21
N ALA A 60 3.34 11.04 21.94
CA ALA A 60 4.13 10.39 20.91
C ALA A 60 4.58 11.39 19.86
N THR A 61 5.77 11.17 19.33
CA THR A 61 6.19 11.73 18.05
C THR A 61 6.10 10.61 17.02
N LEU A 62 5.28 10.79 16.00
CA LEU A 62 5.15 9.79 14.95
C LEU A 62 6.23 9.93 13.86
N ALA A 63 6.94 11.06 13.84
CA ALA A 63 8.00 11.31 12.89
C ALA A 63 9.17 10.31 13.06
N ARG A 64 9.64 9.75 11.94
CA ARG A 64 10.79 8.86 11.93
C ARG A 64 12.09 9.64 12.14
N HIS A 65 12.80 9.34 13.22
CA HIS A 65 14.14 9.86 13.52
C HIS A 65 15.19 8.86 13.07
N TYR A 66 15.79 9.11 11.93
CA TYR A 66 16.81 8.26 11.35
C TYR A 66 18.19 8.49 11.95
N GLN A 67 18.97 7.41 12.07
CA GLN A 67 20.39 7.46 12.40
C GLN A 67 21.19 6.89 11.24
N ASP A 68 22.26 7.59 10.83
CA ASP A 68 23.13 7.10 9.77
C ASP A 68 23.80 5.79 10.17
N GLY A 69 23.82 4.82 9.26
CA GLY A 69 24.33 3.47 9.55
C GLY A 69 23.40 2.58 10.37
N GLU A 70 22.18 3.03 10.72
CA GLU A 70 21.19 2.19 11.40
C GLU A 70 20.85 0.99 10.52
N LYS A 71 20.97 -0.22 11.08
CA LYS A 71 20.56 -1.44 10.41
C LYS A 71 19.08 -1.67 10.60
N ILE A 72 18.43 -2.07 9.54
CA ILE A 72 17.00 -2.39 9.51
C ILE A 72 16.79 -3.73 8.81
N ALA A 73 15.78 -4.45 9.24
CA ALA A 73 15.30 -5.64 8.56
C ALA A 73 13.80 -5.74 8.76
N TYR A 74 13.11 -6.15 7.70
CA TYR A 74 11.67 -6.35 7.67
C TYR A 74 11.33 -7.72 7.12
N THR A 75 10.36 -8.37 7.74
CA THR A 75 9.62 -9.46 7.14
C THR A 75 8.27 -8.91 6.69
N ILE A 76 7.98 -9.04 5.40
CA ILE A 76 6.68 -8.71 4.81
C ILE A 76 6.01 -9.99 4.36
N SER A 77 4.76 -10.18 4.73
CA SER A 77 3.92 -11.28 4.25
C SER A 77 2.63 -10.73 3.66
N CYS A 78 2.16 -11.36 2.60
CA CYS A 78 0.92 -11.01 1.95
C CYS A 78 0.08 -12.25 1.68
N PHE A 79 -1.21 -12.11 1.87
CA PHE A 79 -2.22 -13.08 1.51
C PHE A 79 -3.23 -12.40 0.59
N ASN A 80 -3.29 -12.86 -0.66
CA ASN A 80 -4.23 -12.37 -1.67
C ASN A 80 -5.30 -13.42 -1.94
N GLN A 81 -6.54 -13.09 -1.64
CA GLN A 81 -7.70 -13.87 -2.01
C GLN A 81 -8.26 -13.35 -3.32
N GLY A 82 -7.92 -13.99 -4.43
CA GLY A 82 -8.55 -13.76 -5.72
C GLY A 82 -9.82 -14.60 -5.88
N ARG A 83 -10.58 -14.37 -6.96
CA ARG A 83 -11.81 -15.12 -7.26
C ARG A 83 -11.55 -16.63 -7.44
N ALA A 84 -10.53 -17.01 -8.17
CA ALA A 84 -10.23 -18.40 -8.54
C ALA A 84 -8.98 -18.97 -7.86
N LYS A 85 -8.17 -18.12 -7.25
CA LYS A 85 -6.87 -18.52 -6.73
C LYS A 85 -6.52 -17.66 -5.53
N THR A 86 -6.03 -18.29 -4.50
CA THR A 86 -5.33 -17.64 -3.39
C THR A 86 -3.84 -17.68 -3.67
N THR A 87 -3.14 -16.59 -3.38
CA THR A 87 -1.69 -16.52 -3.42
C THR A 87 -1.18 -15.93 -2.12
N ALA A 88 -0.06 -16.45 -1.65
CA ALA A 88 0.60 -15.93 -0.47
C ALA A 88 2.09 -15.80 -0.75
N TYR A 89 2.72 -14.83 -0.12
CA TYR A 89 4.18 -14.79 -0.07
C TYR A 89 4.65 -14.32 1.32
N GLU A 90 5.87 -14.68 1.65
CA GLU A 90 6.65 -14.08 2.71
C GLU A 90 8.03 -13.73 2.17
N ALA A 91 8.45 -12.49 2.37
CA ALA A 91 9.73 -11.99 1.91
C ALA A 91 10.46 -11.23 3.02
N ARG A 92 11.80 -11.30 2.98
CA ARG A 92 12.66 -10.60 3.92
C ARG A 92 13.48 -9.55 3.18
N ALA A 93 13.41 -8.30 3.67
CA ALA A 93 14.23 -7.20 3.21
C ALA A 93 15.17 -6.75 4.33
N GLU A 94 16.43 -6.51 3.98
CA GLU A 94 17.46 -6.03 4.90
C GLU A 94 18.10 -4.77 4.34
N GLY A 95 18.52 -3.85 5.19
CA GLY A 95 19.13 -2.62 4.71
C GLY A 95 19.84 -1.81 5.78
N VAL A 96 20.32 -0.67 5.32
CA VAL A 96 21.02 0.31 6.13
C VAL A 96 20.47 1.69 5.83
N VAL A 97 20.24 2.47 6.86
CA VAL A 97 19.90 3.87 6.74
C VAL A 97 21.11 4.65 6.26
N ARG A 98 20.96 5.44 5.22
CA ARG A 98 22.00 6.34 4.70
C ARG A 98 21.36 7.61 4.15
N LYS A 99 22.17 8.63 3.92
CA LYS A 99 21.75 9.80 3.17
C LYS A 99 21.86 9.53 1.67
N ASP A 100 20.84 9.92 0.93
CA ASP A 100 20.90 9.96 -0.52
C ASP A 100 21.72 11.16 -1.04
N ALA A 101 21.80 11.33 -2.35
CA ALA A 101 22.53 12.43 -3.00
C ALA A 101 21.93 13.82 -2.65
N SER A 102 20.68 13.90 -2.20
CA SER A 102 20.03 15.14 -1.77
C SER A 102 20.19 15.40 -0.26
N GLY A 103 20.84 14.49 0.48
CA GLY A 103 21.02 14.57 1.92
C GLY A 103 19.83 14.07 2.73
N VAL A 104 18.81 13.50 2.09
CA VAL A 104 17.65 12.90 2.73
C VAL A 104 18.00 11.49 3.20
N PHE A 105 17.60 11.16 4.44
CA PHE A 105 17.77 9.80 4.92
C PHE A 105 16.83 8.82 4.19
N VAL A 106 17.39 7.72 3.73
CA VAL A 106 16.67 6.61 3.09
C VAL A 106 17.07 5.30 3.75
N GLU A 107 16.14 4.38 3.77
CA GLU A 107 16.34 2.97 4.08
C GLU A 107 16.70 2.27 2.78
N ASP A 108 17.98 1.93 2.60
CA ASP A 108 18.50 1.30 1.37
C ASP A 108 18.38 -0.22 1.51
N LEU A 109 17.26 -0.75 1.04
CA LEU A 109 16.86 -2.14 1.24
C LEU A 109 17.33 -3.06 0.13
N THR A 110 17.63 -4.29 0.49
CA THR A 110 17.86 -5.44 -0.41
C THR A 110 17.01 -6.61 0.02
N TRP A 111 16.64 -7.45 -0.92
CA TRP A 111 15.84 -8.64 -0.67
C TRP A 111 16.72 -9.85 -0.41
N ALA A 112 16.54 -10.48 0.75
CA ALA A 112 17.33 -11.62 1.21
C ALA A 112 16.65 -12.96 0.89
N ASP A 113 15.37 -13.09 1.28
CA ASP A 113 14.60 -14.31 1.17
C ASP A 113 13.22 -14.06 0.56
N LEU A 114 12.68 -15.09 -0.09
CA LEU A 114 11.33 -15.09 -0.65
C LEU A 114 10.74 -16.50 -0.63
N ASN A 115 9.56 -16.64 -0.03
CA ASN A 115 8.71 -17.82 -0.12
C ASN A 115 7.42 -17.42 -0.85
N VAL A 116 6.93 -18.24 -1.76
CA VAL A 116 5.66 -18.05 -2.48
C VAL A 116 4.85 -19.33 -2.39
N ASN A 117 3.66 -19.27 -1.79
CA ASN A 117 2.79 -20.42 -1.54
C ASN A 117 3.54 -21.57 -0.84
N ASP A 118 4.29 -21.24 0.23
CA ASP A 118 5.12 -22.13 1.03
C ASP A 118 6.34 -22.74 0.30
N GLU A 119 6.63 -22.31 -0.92
CA GLU A 119 7.81 -22.74 -1.66
C GLU A 119 8.89 -21.64 -1.63
N GLN A 120 10.11 -22.03 -1.23
CA GLN A 120 11.25 -21.11 -1.26
C GLN A 120 11.67 -20.80 -2.69
N VAL A 121 11.71 -19.51 -3.02
CA VAL A 121 12.13 -19.01 -4.33
C VAL A 121 13.58 -18.58 -4.28
N ARG A 122 14.42 -19.21 -5.09
CA ARG A 122 15.81 -18.79 -5.23
C ARG A 122 15.91 -17.48 -5.98
N LEU A 123 16.34 -16.43 -5.29
CA LEU A 123 16.53 -15.12 -5.91
C LEU A 123 17.71 -15.13 -6.90
N SER A 124 17.51 -14.52 -8.07
CA SER A 124 18.58 -14.31 -9.07
C SER A 124 19.65 -13.35 -8.54
N ALA A 125 20.82 -13.35 -9.15
CA ALA A 125 21.89 -12.40 -8.80
C ALA A 125 21.41 -10.94 -8.95
N ALA A 126 20.70 -10.64 -10.04
CA ALA A 126 20.13 -9.31 -10.29
C ALA A 126 19.10 -8.91 -9.22
N SER A 127 18.19 -9.82 -8.83
CA SER A 127 17.21 -9.56 -7.77
C SER A 127 17.85 -9.34 -6.40
N ARG A 128 18.92 -10.06 -6.08
CA ARG A 128 19.70 -9.83 -4.85
C ARG A 128 20.49 -8.53 -4.85
N ALA A 129 20.94 -8.09 -6.03
CA ALA A 129 21.64 -6.82 -6.19
C ALA A 129 20.70 -5.61 -6.28
N PHE A 130 19.40 -5.85 -6.47
CA PHE A 130 18.40 -4.78 -6.54
C PHE A 130 18.36 -4.00 -5.22
N ARG A 131 18.30 -2.68 -5.33
CA ARG A 131 18.21 -1.75 -4.21
C ARG A 131 16.90 -0.99 -4.25
N GLU A 132 16.21 -0.96 -3.11
CA GLU A 132 14.97 -0.26 -2.93
C GLU A 132 15.13 0.84 -1.88
N PRO A 133 15.36 2.10 -2.30
CA PRO A 133 15.48 3.21 -1.37
C PRO A 133 14.11 3.70 -0.93
N LEU A 134 13.74 3.45 0.31
CA LEU A 134 12.47 3.90 0.91
C LEU A 134 12.73 4.94 2.00
N SER A 135 11.79 5.84 2.22
CA SER A 135 11.91 6.85 3.28
C SER A 135 10.58 7.28 3.83
N LEU A 136 10.50 7.31 5.16
CA LEU A 136 9.41 7.92 5.92
C LEU A 136 9.76 9.34 6.39
N ALA A 137 10.92 9.87 6.02
CA ALA A 137 11.30 11.25 6.34
C ALA A 137 10.29 12.24 5.75
N GLN A 138 10.10 13.33 6.46
CA GLN A 138 9.26 14.42 5.96
C GLN A 138 9.83 14.96 4.65
N GLY A 139 8.96 15.17 3.65
CA GLY A 139 9.37 15.67 2.33
C GLY A 139 10.04 14.64 1.43
N ALA A 140 10.43 13.45 1.93
CA ALA A 140 10.97 12.40 1.08
C ALA A 140 9.94 11.99 0.01
N LYS A 141 10.40 11.68 -1.19
CA LYS A 141 9.56 11.16 -2.27
C LYS A 141 9.68 9.65 -2.32
N LEU A 142 8.56 8.98 -2.50
CA LEU A 142 8.51 7.58 -2.87
C LEU A 142 8.36 7.51 -4.40
N SER A 143 9.17 6.69 -5.04
CA SER A 143 9.10 6.50 -6.50
C SER A 143 9.24 5.02 -6.80
N LEU A 144 8.53 4.56 -7.82
CA LEU A 144 8.70 3.19 -8.32
C LEU A 144 10.11 3.05 -8.88
N PRO A 145 10.90 2.08 -8.39
CA PRO A 145 12.23 1.81 -8.94
C PRO A 145 12.14 1.13 -10.32
N ASP A 146 13.26 1.08 -11.04
CA ASP A 146 13.33 0.29 -12.26
C ASP A 146 13.34 -1.22 -11.92
N LEU A 147 12.26 -1.90 -12.28
CA LEU A 147 12.05 -3.32 -12.02
C LEU A 147 12.44 -4.23 -13.20
N SER A 148 13.00 -3.69 -14.26
CA SER A 148 13.31 -4.43 -15.51
C SER A 148 14.27 -5.61 -15.31
N SER A 149 15.14 -5.55 -14.31
CA SER A 149 16.12 -6.62 -13.98
C SER A 149 15.63 -7.56 -12.87
N VAL A 150 14.47 -7.30 -12.28
CA VAL A 150 13.95 -8.06 -11.15
C VAL A 150 13.14 -9.27 -11.65
N GLN A 151 13.34 -10.43 -11.00
CA GLN A 151 12.53 -11.61 -11.33
C GLN A 151 11.05 -11.43 -10.95
N ALA A 152 10.15 -12.01 -11.75
CA ALA A 152 8.70 -11.81 -11.61
C ALA A 152 8.15 -12.12 -10.22
N ALA A 153 8.66 -13.14 -9.54
CA ALA A 153 8.19 -13.52 -8.19
C ALA A 153 8.47 -12.46 -7.11
N LEU A 154 9.42 -11.54 -7.34
CA LEU A 154 9.75 -10.48 -6.38
C LEU A 154 9.01 -9.16 -6.66
N LEU A 155 8.30 -9.04 -7.78
CA LEU A 155 7.60 -7.80 -8.15
C LEU A 155 6.50 -7.44 -7.14
N ASP A 156 5.70 -8.42 -6.73
CA ASP A 156 4.63 -8.19 -5.75
C ASP A 156 5.20 -7.74 -4.40
N PRO A 157 6.18 -8.44 -3.77
CA PRO A 157 6.81 -7.98 -2.54
C PRO A 157 7.35 -6.54 -2.59
N ILE A 158 8.05 -6.17 -3.67
CA ILE A 158 8.58 -4.81 -3.86
C ILE A 158 7.43 -3.79 -3.95
N SER A 159 6.45 -4.05 -4.81
CA SER A 159 5.32 -3.16 -5.02
C SER A 159 4.49 -2.99 -3.75
N ASP A 160 4.29 -4.07 -3.01
CA ASP A 160 3.54 -4.07 -1.76
C ASP A 160 4.26 -3.29 -0.66
N LEU A 161 5.57 -3.46 -0.54
CA LEU A 161 6.35 -2.71 0.44
C LEU A 161 6.33 -1.21 0.12
N LEU A 162 6.51 -0.85 -1.15
CA LEU A 162 6.47 0.54 -1.60
C LEU A 162 5.08 1.18 -1.35
N ALA A 163 4.00 0.48 -1.70
CA ALA A 163 2.63 0.95 -1.44
C ALA A 163 2.38 1.13 0.05
N PHE A 164 2.80 0.15 0.85
CA PHE A 164 2.64 0.20 2.29
C PHE A 164 3.43 1.35 2.93
N TYR A 165 4.63 1.66 2.41
CA TYR A 165 5.38 2.85 2.86
C TYR A 165 4.65 4.15 2.54
N ALA A 166 3.87 4.22 1.47
CA ALA A 166 3.01 5.36 1.19
C ALA A 166 1.94 5.55 2.28
N ASP A 167 1.27 4.47 2.68
CA ASP A 167 0.28 4.49 3.76
C ASP A 167 0.89 4.84 5.12
N LEU A 168 2.04 4.23 5.44
CA LEU A 168 2.80 4.53 6.66
C LEU A 168 3.18 6.01 6.71
N LYS A 169 3.58 6.57 5.59
CA LYS A 169 3.97 7.98 5.48
C LYS A 169 2.80 8.93 5.71
N ILE A 170 1.61 8.59 5.23
CA ILE A 170 0.39 9.37 5.52
C ILE A 170 0.17 9.45 7.01
N ALA A 171 0.24 8.32 7.72
CA ALA A 171 0.05 8.27 9.16
C ALA A 171 1.13 9.04 9.93
N MET A 172 2.40 8.84 9.57
CA MET A 172 3.53 9.39 10.33
C MET A 172 3.76 10.89 10.10
N ASN A 173 3.21 11.46 9.03
CA ASN A 173 3.30 12.89 8.75
C ASN A 173 2.21 13.73 9.45
N GLN A 174 1.34 13.13 10.28
CA GLN A 174 0.30 13.84 10.99
C GLN A 174 0.83 14.43 12.29
N HIS A 175 1.37 15.64 12.24
CA HIS A 175 1.96 16.32 13.40
C HIS A 175 0.97 16.68 14.51
N THR A 176 -0.33 16.62 14.25
CA THR A 176 -1.39 16.87 15.23
C THR A 176 -1.69 15.65 16.11
N LEU A 177 -1.23 14.47 15.73
CA LEU A 177 -1.45 13.22 16.46
C LEU A 177 -0.37 13.05 17.53
N THR A 178 -0.63 13.58 18.72
CA THR A 178 0.31 13.55 19.83
C THR A 178 -0.18 12.76 21.04
N ARG A 179 -1.50 12.56 21.17
CA ARG A 179 -2.14 11.88 22.30
C ARG A 179 -3.12 10.82 21.80
N ALA A 180 -3.31 9.80 22.60
CA ALA A 180 -4.36 8.81 22.33
C ALA A 180 -5.73 9.49 22.19
N GLY A 181 -6.45 9.14 21.12
CA GLY A 181 -7.72 9.74 20.72
C GLY A 181 -7.59 10.90 19.72
N ASP A 182 -6.38 11.44 19.50
CA ASP A 182 -6.19 12.42 18.43
C ASP A 182 -6.45 11.77 17.07
N HIS A 183 -7.11 12.52 16.18
CA HIS A 183 -7.35 12.09 14.82
C HIS A 183 -7.14 13.22 13.82
N ALA A 184 -6.86 12.86 12.57
CA ALA A 184 -6.71 13.78 11.45
C ALA A 184 -7.41 13.20 10.22
N TYR A 185 -8.12 14.06 9.50
CA TYR A 185 -8.70 13.71 8.22
C TYR A 185 -7.75 14.18 7.10
N VAL A 186 -7.40 13.27 6.21
CA VAL A 186 -6.49 13.55 5.09
C VAL A 186 -7.22 13.30 3.80
N ALA A 187 -7.57 14.38 3.10
CA ALA A 187 -8.07 14.28 1.74
C ALA A 187 -6.93 13.90 0.81
N TYR A 188 -7.09 12.83 0.05
CA TYR A 188 -6.01 12.25 -0.69
C TYR A 188 -6.41 11.85 -2.10
N GLY A 189 -5.78 12.51 -3.07
CA GLY A 189 -5.82 12.09 -4.45
C GLY A 189 -7.04 12.57 -5.24
N ALA A 190 -6.97 12.30 -6.51
CA ALA A 190 -8.05 12.41 -7.49
C ALA A 190 -8.44 11.00 -7.93
N PRO A 191 -9.63 10.80 -8.49
CA PRO A 191 -9.99 9.54 -9.09
C PRO A 191 -8.95 9.09 -10.10
N ILE A 192 -8.54 7.82 -10.01
CA ILE A 192 -7.56 7.23 -10.90
C ILE A 192 -8.27 6.30 -11.85
N SER A 193 -8.06 6.48 -13.16
CA SER A 193 -8.42 5.49 -14.16
C SER A 193 -7.20 5.15 -14.98
N TRP A 194 -6.95 3.86 -15.15
CA TRP A 194 -5.91 3.37 -16.05
C TRP A 194 -6.54 2.56 -17.16
N ALA A 195 -5.93 2.65 -18.31
CA ALA A 195 -6.15 1.68 -19.35
C ALA A 195 -4.79 1.12 -19.71
N ASP A 196 -4.66 -0.20 -19.74
CA ASP A 196 -3.46 -0.84 -20.29
C ASP A 196 -3.43 -0.74 -21.83
N GLY A 197 -4.35 0.03 -22.38
CA GLY A 197 -4.45 0.36 -23.80
C GLY A 197 -5.01 -0.76 -24.68
N LYS A 198 -5.14 -2.02 -24.19
CA LYS A 198 -5.60 -3.13 -25.03
C LYS A 198 -6.64 -4.04 -24.39
N HIS A 199 -6.55 -4.34 -23.11
CA HIS A 199 -7.32 -5.43 -22.51
C HIS A 199 -8.01 -5.10 -21.20
N VAL A 200 -7.47 -4.22 -20.36
CA VAL A 200 -7.99 -3.94 -19.02
C VAL A 200 -8.16 -2.44 -18.82
N ILE A 201 -9.31 -2.05 -18.27
CA ILE A 201 -9.56 -0.73 -17.70
C ILE A 201 -9.77 -0.93 -16.20
N LEU A 202 -8.94 -0.30 -15.40
CA LEU A 202 -9.10 -0.23 -13.96
C LEU A 202 -9.42 1.20 -13.57
N GLY A 203 -10.28 1.39 -12.60
CA GLY A 203 -10.58 2.69 -12.05
C GLY A 203 -10.83 2.61 -10.56
N GLN A 204 -10.38 3.63 -9.86
CA GLN A 204 -10.57 3.80 -8.44
C GLN A 204 -10.93 5.23 -8.16
N ASP A 205 -11.85 5.44 -7.22
CA ASP A 205 -12.27 6.78 -6.82
C ASP A 205 -11.21 7.45 -5.94
N ALA A 206 -11.42 8.74 -5.68
CA ALA A 206 -10.62 9.47 -4.71
C ALA A 206 -10.64 8.77 -3.35
N VAL A 207 -9.50 8.72 -2.69
CA VAL A 207 -9.34 8.06 -1.40
C VAL A 207 -9.06 9.12 -0.34
N ASP A 208 -9.94 9.18 0.66
CA ASP A 208 -9.74 9.99 1.85
C ASP A 208 -9.43 9.09 3.03
N PHE A 209 -8.67 9.61 3.99
CA PHE A 209 -8.23 8.84 5.16
C PHE A 209 -8.67 9.50 6.46
N ASP A 210 -9.17 8.69 7.38
CA ASP A 210 -9.23 9.01 8.81
C ASP A 210 -8.04 8.35 9.50
N VAL A 211 -7.13 9.17 10.03
CA VAL A 211 -5.92 8.74 10.73
C VAL A 211 -6.10 9.00 12.22
N THR A 212 -6.06 7.96 13.03
CA THR A 212 -6.29 8.03 14.47
C THR A 212 -5.08 7.49 15.24
N LEU A 213 -4.55 8.27 16.19
CA LEU A 213 -3.64 7.76 17.22
C LEU A 213 -4.48 7.03 18.30
N GLN A 214 -4.62 5.72 18.13
CA GLN A 214 -5.54 4.92 18.95
C GLN A 214 -5.08 4.78 20.41
N SER A 215 -3.78 4.54 20.61
CA SER A 215 -3.22 4.32 21.95
C SER A 215 -1.72 4.58 21.98
N ILE A 216 -1.20 4.84 23.18
CA ILE A 216 0.22 4.80 23.50
C ILE A 216 0.36 3.89 24.72
N ASP A 217 1.07 2.79 24.57
CA ASP A 217 1.37 1.89 25.69
C ASP A 217 2.45 2.53 26.58
N PRO A 218 2.15 2.85 27.85
CA PRO A 218 3.10 3.52 28.72
C PRO A 218 4.28 2.63 29.11
N ALA A 219 4.14 1.31 29.11
CA ALA A 219 5.21 0.38 29.50
C ALA A 219 6.21 0.15 28.36
N THR A 220 5.72 -0.01 27.14
CA THR A 220 6.58 -0.29 25.97
C THR A 220 6.90 0.96 25.14
N GLN A 221 6.23 2.08 25.40
CA GLN A 221 6.32 3.30 24.59
C GLN A 221 6.01 3.05 23.11
N ILE A 222 5.06 2.13 22.83
CA ILE A 222 4.59 1.86 21.49
C ILE A 222 3.27 2.58 21.26
N ALA A 223 3.24 3.45 20.25
CA ALA A 223 2.06 4.09 19.74
C ALA A 223 1.36 3.18 18.71
N THR A 224 0.04 3.09 18.76
CA THR A 224 -0.78 2.42 17.73
C THR A 224 -1.54 3.47 16.96
N VAL A 225 -1.28 3.54 15.65
CA VAL A 225 -1.98 4.41 14.71
C VAL A 225 -2.83 3.56 13.78
N VAL A 226 -4.04 4.03 13.50
CA VAL A 226 -4.96 3.38 12.56
C VAL A 226 -5.28 4.37 11.45
N VAL A 227 -5.11 3.92 10.21
CA VAL A 227 -5.49 4.63 9.00
C VAL A 227 -6.67 3.90 8.38
N ARG A 228 -7.80 4.57 8.22
CA ARG A 228 -8.98 4.01 7.58
C ARG A 228 -9.30 4.76 6.30
N HIS A 229 -9.63 4.01 5.27
CA HIS A 229 -10.26 4.56 4.09
C HIS A 229 -11.66 5.11 4.42
N VAL A 230 -11.89 6.34 4.03
CA VAL A 230 -13.21 6.98 4.11
C VAL A 230 -13.72 7.18 2.68
N PRO A 231 -14.75 6.44 2.26
CA PRO A 231 -15.30 6.59 0.93
C PRO A 231 -15.80 8.03 0.71
N PRO A 232 -15.59 8.64 -0.46
CA PRO A 232 -16.09 9.96 -0.74
C PRO A 232 -17.62 9.96 -0.70
N ALA A 233 -18.21 11.09 -0.23
CA ALA A 233 -19.65 11.24 -0.13
C ALA A 233 -20.34 11.12 -1.51
N GLN A 234 -19.66 11.55 -2.55
CA GLN A 234 -20.11 11.43 -3.94
C GLN A 234 -18.98 10.84 -4.78
N PRO A 235 -19.21 9.70 -5.44
CA PRO A 235 -18.21 9.10 -6.32
C PRO A 235 -17.86 10.04 -7.48
N GLN A 236 -16.58 10.15 -7.77
CA GLN A 236 -16.06 10.90 -8.90
C GLN A 236 -15.62 9.97 -10.04
N ILE A 237 -15.51 8.68 -9.76
CA ILE A 237 -15.15 7.68 -10.77
C ILE A 237 -16.23 7.57 -11.83
N LYS A 238 -15.80 7.57 -13.09
CA LYS A 238 -16.71 7.35 -14.21
C LYS A 238 -16.94 5.86 -14.41
N LEU A 239 -18.16 5.41 -14.12
CA LEU A 239 -18.56 4.04 -14.35
C LEU A 239 -18.97 3.83 -15.82
N PRO A 240 -18.40 2.84 -16.55
CA PRO A 240 -18.63 2.65 -18.00
C PRO A 240 -20.07 2.29 -18.38
N ALA A 241 -20.81 1.64 -17.48
CA ALA A 241 -22.18 1.18 -17.76
C ALA A 241 -23.13 1.54 -16.61
N SER A 242 -24.41 1.76 -16.94
CA SER A 242 -25.44 2.19 -15.99
C SER A 242 -25.64 1.20 -14.82
N TRP A 243 -25.61 -0.12 -15.08
CA TRP A 243 -25.77 -1.13 -14.05
C TRP A 243 -24.66 -1.10 -12.97
N MET A 244 -23.49 -0.54 -13.29
CA MET A 244 -22.38 -0.37 -12.34
C MET A 244 -22.66 0.68 -11.28
N SER A 245 -23.69 1.52 -11.47
CA SER A 245 -24.12 2.48 -10.45
C SER A 245 -24.95 1.85 -9.34
N GLU A 246 -25.41 0.59 -9.52
CA GLU A 246 -26.07 -0.16 -8.46
C GLU A 246 -25.04 -0.49 -7.36
N ARG A 247 -25.37 -0.13 -6.11
CA ARG A 247 -24.44 -0.30 -5.00
C ARG A 247 -24.17 -1.77 -4.72
N VAL A 248 -22.90 -2.12 -4.61
CA VAL A 248 -22.46 -3.47 -4.24
C VAL A 248 -22.52 -3.66 -2.71
N GLY A 249 -22.24 -2.63 -1.95
CA GLY A 249 -22.25 -2.59 -0.50
C GLY A 249 -23.01 -1.40 0.07
N ASN A 250 -22.62 -0.96 1.27
CA ASN A 250 -23.32 0.10 2.00
C ASN A 250 -23.00 1.52 1.50
N THR A 251 -21.88 1.71 0.83
CA THR A 251 -21.44 2.98 0.26
C THR A 251 -21.52 2.95 -1.27
N ALA A 252 -21.17 4.04 -1.92
CA ALA A 252 -21.05 4.07 -3.37
C ALA A 252 -19.90 3.18 -3.86
N ASN A 253 -20.05 2.64 -5.07
CA ASN A 253 -18.98 1.87 -5.71
C ASN A 253 -17.81 2.80 -6.03
N ASN A 254 -16.61 2.40 -5.65
CA ASN A 254 -15.38 3.19 -5.80
C ASN A 254 -14.27 2.42 -6.54
N TRP A 255 -14.59 1.25 -7.08
CA TRP A 255 -13.68 0.40 -7.81
C TRP A 255 -14.36 -0.15 -9.07
N VAL A 256 -13.64 -0.18 -10.19
CA VAL A 256 -14.14 -0.72 -11.45
C VAL A 256 -13.02 -1.42 -12.21
N GLN A 257 -13.35 -2.54 -12.83
CA GLN A 257 -12.46 -3.26 -13.75
C GLN A 257 -13.24 -3.72 -14.97
N VAL A 258 -12.69 -3.49 -16.16
CA VAL A 258 -13.22 -4.02 -17.41
C VAL A 258 -12.09 -4.66 -18.19
N GLU A 259 -12.21 -5.95 -18.47
CA GLU A 259 -11.24 -6.73 -19.23
C GLU A 259 -11.85 -7.20 -20.56
N LYS A 260 -11.14 -6.99 -21.67
CA LYS A 260 -11.49 -7.57 -22.96
C LYS A 260 -10.82 -8.94 -23.11
N THR A 261 -11.63 -9.98 -23.24
CA THR A 261 -11.12 -11.33 -23.43
C THR A 261 -10.55 -11.53 -24.84
N PRO A 262 -9.66 -12.51 -25.05
CA PRO A 262 -9.15 -12.86 -26.39
C PRO A 262 -10.24 -13.23 -27.41
N TYR A 263 -11.43 -13.58 -26.94
CA TYR A 263 -12.58 -13.96 -27.78
C TYR A 263 -13.54 -12.78 -28.06
N GLY A 264 -13.10 -11.55 -27.79
CA GLY A 264 -13.88 -10.34 -28.05
C GLY A 264 -15.03 -10.09 -27.09
N LYS A 265 -15.17 -10.87 -26.03
CA LYS A 265 -16.11 -10.65 -24.92
C LYS A 265 -15.47 -9.76 -23.86
N TYR A 266 -16.29 -9.22 -22.98
CA TYR A 266 -15.86 -8.37 -21.87
C TYR A 266 -16.22 -9.01 -20.55
N ILE A 267 -15.31 -8.95 -19.58
CA ILE A 267 -15.57 -9.23 -18.18
C ILE A 267 -15.55 -7.88 -17.49
N ALA A 268 -16.66 -7.48 -16.92
CA ALA A 268 -16.81 -6.15 -16.31
C ALA A 268 -17.23 -6.31 -14.85
N GLY A 269 -16.44 -5.74 -13.95
CA GLY A 269 -16.66 -5.76 -12.52
C GLY A 269 -16.78 -4.34 -11.97
N VAL A 270 -17.61 -4.18 -10.95
CA VAL A 270 -17.71 -2.97 -10.14
C VAL A 270 -17.71 -3.39 -8.69
N GLY A 271 -17.12 -2.56 -7.84
CA GLY A 271 -16.97 -2.96 -6.45
C GLY A 271 -16.91 -1.81 -5.45
N GLN A 272 -16.97 -2.21 -4.21
CA GLN A 272 -16.69 -1.38 -3.07
C GLN A 272 -15.41 -1.88 -2.42
N GLU A 273 -14.38 -1.05 -2.49
CA GLU A 273 -13.09 -1.27 -1.85
C GLU A 273 -13.03 -0.48 -0.54
N THR A 274 -12.51 -1.11 0.49
CA THR A 274 -12.16 -0.47 1.75
C THR A 274 -10.80 -0.95 2.20
N PHE A 275 -10.14 -0.21 3.08
CA PHE A 275 -8.96 -0.73 3.76
C PHE A 275 -8.76 -0.11 5.14
N GLU A 276 -8.09 -0.84 5.99
CA GLU A 276 -7.60 -0.39 7.27
C GLU A 276 -6.12 -0.75 7.41
N VAL A 277 -5.30 0.24 7.75
CA VAL A 277 -3.89 0.03 8.10
C VAL A 277 -3.73 0.30 9.59
N ARG A 278 -3.15 -0.66 10.30
CA ARG A 278 -2.82 -0.54 11.72
C ARG A 278 -1.31 -0.59 11.89
N ILE A 279 -0.75 0.46 12.50
CA ILE A 279 0.70 0.65 12.58
C ILE A 279 1.09 0.72 14.06
N ARG A 280 2.09 -0.03 14.46
CA ARG A 280 2.75 0.05 15.77
C ARG A 280 4.10 0.73 15.61
N ILE A 281 4.30 1.83 16.30
CA ILE A 281 5.44 2.73 16.14
C ILE A 281 6.10 2.92 17.51
N ALA A 282 7.42 2.80 17.59
CA ALA A 282 8.17 3.19 18.77
C ALA A 282 8.10 4.73 18.91
N ALA A 283 7.39 5.22 19.93
CA ALA A 283 7.03 6.62 20.07
C ALA A 283 8.25 7.56 20.18
N ALA A 284 9.39 7.08 20.71
CA ALA A 284 10.60 7.88 20.85
C ALA A 284 11.37 8.08 19.54
N THR A 285 11.27 7.15 18.60
CA THR A 285 12.11 7.13 17.38
C THR A 285 11.34 7.17 16.08
N GLY A 286 10.02 6.98 16.14
CA GLY A 286 9.20 6.81 14.95
C GLY A 286 9.51 5.52 14.15
N ARG A 287 10.26 4.57 14.73
CA ARG A 287 10.53 3.28 14.08
C ARG A 287 9.26 2.45 14.03
N ILE A 288 8.99 1.85 12.87
CA ILE A 288 7.93 0.87 12.73
C ILE A 288 8.34 -0.40 13.48
N VAL A 289 7.45 -0.88 14.35
CA VAL A 289 7.58 -2.17 15.02
C VAL A 289 6.85 -3.24 14.23
N SER A 290 5.64 -2.93 13.81
CA SER A 290 4.85 -3.76 12.92
C SER A 290 3.73 -2.93 12.29
N ALA A 291 3.23 -3.40 11.15
CA ALA A 291 2.04 -2.85 10.55
C ALA A 291 1.22 -3.95 9.86
N THR A 292 -0.09 -3.76 9.77
CA THR A 292 -0.99 -4.66 9.05
C THR A 292 -1.91 -3.84 8.17
N LEU A 293 -2.18 -4.34 6.98
CA LEU A 293 -3.20 -3.81 6.08
C LEU A 293 -4.24 -4.89 5.81
N ASP A 294 -5.51 -4.53 5.89
CA ASP A 294 -6.63 -5.35 5.44
C ASP A 294 -7.42 -4.56 4.39
N ASN A 295 -7.54 -5.16 3.18
CA ASN A 295 -8.09 -4.49 2.02
C ASN A 295 -9.08 -5.42 1.28
N PRO A 296 -10.33 -5.52 1.77
CA PRO A 296 -11.38 -6.24 1.07
C PRO A 296 -12.01 -5.41 -0.04
N VAL A 297 -12.39 -6.09 -1.13
CA VAL A 297 -13.18 -5.53 -2.24
C VAL A 297 -14.40 -6.42 -2.46
N ALA A 298 -15.58 -5.91 -2.20
CA ALA A 298 -16.83 -6.57 -2.58
C ALA A 298 -17.11 -6.26 -4.06
N VAL A 299 -17.32 -7.30 -4.87
CA VAL A 299 -17.40 -7.18 -6.33
C VAL A 299 -18.69 -7.76 -6.87
N VAL A 300 -19.28 -7.07 -7.84
CA VAL A 300 -20.28 -7.60 -8.77
C VAL A 300 -19.68 -7.61 -10.16
N GLU A 301 -19.63 -8.77 -10.77
CA GLU A 301 -19.06 -8.99 -12.11
C GLU A 301 -20.11 -9.52 -13.07
N ARG A 302 -20.02 -9.10 -14.34
CA ARG A 302 -20.83 -9.63 -15.45
C ARG A 302 -19.95 -9.94 -16.66
N ALA A 303 -20.28 -11.03 -17.35
CA ALA A 303 -19.75 -11.30 -18.68
C ALA A 303 -20.63 -10.63 -19.72
N CYS A 304 -20.06 -9.76 -20.55
CA CYS A 304 -20.77 -8.97 -21.56
C CYS A 304 -20.29 -9.32 -22.98
N THR A 305 -21.16 -9.17 -23.95
CA THR A 305 -20.86 -9.47 -25.38
C THR A 305 -20.56 -8.21 -26.17
N ASP A 306 -20.84 -7.03 -25.63
CA ASP A 306 -20.64 -5.74 -26.28
C ASP A 306 -19.70 -4.82 -25.48
N ALA A 307 -19.06 -3.89 -26.18
CA ALA A 307 -18.14 -2.91 -25.58
C ALA A 307 -18.84 -1.85 -24.72
N ALA A 308 -20.15 -1.60 -24.96
CA ALA A 308 -20.96 -0.70 -24.16
C ALA A 308 -21.42 -1.33 -22.84
N LEU A 309 -21.12 -2.62 -22.61
CA LEU A 309 -21.46 -3.41 -21.42
C LEU A 309 -22.97 -3.42 -21.12
N THR A 310 -23.79 -3.42 -22.17
CA THR A 310 -25.26 -3.43 -22.07
C THR A 310 -25.84 -4.83 -22.25
N ALA A 311 -25.23 -5.67 -23.09
CA ALA A 311 -25.62 -7.05 -23.35
C ALA A 311 -24.82 -8.00 -22.44
N CYS A 312 -25.19 -8.03 -21.17
CA CYS A 312 -24.48 -8.80 -20.13
C CYS A 312 -25.30 -9.97 -19.60
N GLY A 313 -24.63 -11.02 -19.18
CA GLY A 313 -25.19 -12.15 -18.44
C GLY A 313 -25.61 -11.79 -17.01
N ALA A 314 -26.02 -12.83 -16.25
CA ALA A 314 -26.35 -12.71 -14.86
C ALA A 314 -25.13 -12.20 -14.04
N PRO A 315 -25.37 -11.40 -12.97
CA PRO A 315 -24.29 -10.93 -12.12
C PRO A 315 -23.74 -12.07 -11.26
N GLU A 316 -22.43 -12.11 -11.12
CA GLU A 316 -21.74 -12.91 -10.11
C GLU A 316 -21.24 -12.00 -9.00
N ARG A 317 -21.37 -12.45 -7.72
CA ARG A 317 -20.94 -11.71 -6.55
C ARG A 317 -19.83 -12.48 -5.84
N TYR A 318 -18.75 -11.79 -5.50
CA TYR A 318 -17.64 -12.36 -4.74
C TYR A 318 -16.88 -11.27 -4.00
N THR A 319 -15.95 -11.69 -3.15
CA THR A 319 -15.04 -10.78 -2.46
C THR A 319 -13.61 -11.11 -2.88
N LEU A 320 -12.86 -10.07 -3.21
CA LEU A 320 -11.42 -10.10 -3.26
C LEU A 320 -10.89 -9.62 -1.92
N GLY A 321 -9.71 -10.04 -1.54
CA GLY A 321 -9.11 -9.60 -0.29
C GLY A 321 -7.60 -9.59 -0.38
N ARG A 322 -7.00 -8.61 0.27
CA ARG A 322 -5.56 -8.52 0.43
C ARG A 322 -5.24 -8.18 1.87
N GLN A 323 -4.38 -8.98 2.45
CA GLN A 323 -3.86 -8.76 3.79
C GLN A 323 -2.35 -8.69 3.72
N ILE A 324 -1.75 -7.59 4.22
CA ILE A 324 -0.31 -7.44 4.30
C ILE A 324 0.08 -7.31 5.76
N THR A 325 1.15 -7.97 6.16
CA THR A 325 1.78 -7.79 7.46
C THR A 325 3.24 -7.42 7.27
N LEU A 326 3.66 -6.32 7.87
CA LEU A 326 5.05 -5.90 7.98
C LEU A 326 5.51 -6.04 9.43
N ARG A 327 6.64 -6.67 9.66
CA ARG A 327 7.29 -6.77 10.97
C ARG A 327 8.73 -6.32 10.86
N ALA A 328 9.13 -5.39 11.73
CA ALA A 328 10.54 -5.09 11.89
C ALA A 328 11.20 -6.17 12.75
N ASP A 329 12.33 -6.67 12.29
CA ASP A 329 13.14 -7.57 13.13
C ASP A 329 13.70 -6.77 14.32
N PRO A 330 13.81 -7.41 15.50
CA PRO A 330 14.46 -6.76 16.63
C PRO A 330 15.90 -6.43 16.24
N THR A 331 16.23 -5.14 16.25
CA THR A 331 17.62 -4.72 16.05
C THR A 331 18.46 -5.36 17.15
N PRO A 332 19.56 -6.08 16.84
CA PRO A 332 20.48 -6.51 17.88
C PRO A 332 20.87 -5.28 18.70
N ALA A 333 20.65 -5.35 20.02
CA ALA A 333 21.04 -4.29 20.92
C ALA A 333 22.49 -3.90 20.59
N LEU A 334 22.73 -2.65 20.24
CA LEU A 334 24.11 -2.15 20.13
C LEU A 334 24.80 -2.50 21.45
N ALA A 335 25.80 -3.36 21.38
CA ALA A 335 26.62 -3.66 22.56
C ALA A 335 27.04 -2.30 23.16
N PRO A 336 26.87 -2.09 24.48
CA PRO A 336 27.26 -0.84 25.08
C PRO A 336 28.71 -0.58 24.72
N ALA A 337 28.97 0.61 24.14
CA ALA A 337 30.33 1.02 23.80
C ALA A 337 31.20 0.80 25.04
N LEU A 338 32.19 -0.07 24.95
CA LEU A 338 33.15 -0.30 26.01
C LEU A 338 33.72 1.09 26.38
N ALA A 339 33.45 1.53 27.60
CA ALA A 339 34.02 2.76 28.12
C ALA A 339 35.54 2.68 27.93
N PRO A 340 36.19 3.73 27.43
CA PRO A 340 37.64 3.71 27.29
C PRO A 340 38.26 3.44 28.66
N ALA A 341 39.09 2.39 28.71
CA ALA A 341 39.89 2.07 29.90
C ALA A 341 40.73 3.32 30.26
N ARG A 342 40.59 3.79 31.50
CA ARG A 342 41.38 4.89 32.06
C ARG A 342 42.78 4.37 32.42
#